data_63ade832e23a0d965808b6035f83f6eb
#
_entry.id   63ade832e23a0d965808b6035f83f6eb
#
_cell.length_a   1.000
_cell.length_b   1.000
_cell.length_c   1.000
_cell.angle_alpha   90.00
_cell.angle_beta   90.00
_cell.angle_gamma   90.00
#
_symmetry.space_group_name_H-M   'P 1'
#
loop_
_entity.id
_entity.type
_entity.pdbx_description
1 polymer ?
#
loop_
_entity_poly.entity_id
_entity_poly.type
_entity_poly.pdbx_seq_one_letter_code
_entity_poly.pdbx_strand_id
1 'polypeptide(L)'
;PMVVQMVILMGIISVIYSPLTHLARIPEPVISASVTAVTQPTVKNDKGEDVLDSQPNKVNPKDLTGYYRELKMLMVADKNEGDIKSAINGLSDADRKNKTADEYYEQMLHIRNDFSFFGGTLLENPWQPGGFKSINILWLIPLISALTAVASSIISMRYTKQLTPQGEKVPGQGCSNFMMLGLMPMFSLYIAFIVPGGVGIYWICSNIIAVVQTIILNNIYNPAKIRAQAEAEYEERRKRKAEDKKRLKEARLREEEEARRQAKEEAEEKERARLEAAAAAKKPVEPSKNPNKIKKREAAASKTEETPKKEDEAPEEKPDDGHLPKDFEDLKEKSDPDRE
;
A
#
# COMPACT_ATOMS: atom_id res chain seq x y z
N PRO A 1 12.37 8.11 8.24
CA PRO A 1 12.40 7.07 9.29
C PRO A 1 12.12 5.68 8.71
N MET A 2 11.07 5.50 7.89
CA MET A 2 10.69 4.19 7.33
C MET A 2 11.83 3.50 6.54
N VAL A 3 12.55 4.22 5.70
CA VAL A 3 13.66 3.67 4.91
C VAL A 3 14.77 3.13 5.81
N VAL A 4 15.16 3.89 6.83
CA VAL A 4 16.18 3.47 7.81
C VAL A 4 15.73 2.21 8.55
N GLN A 5 14.47 2.16 8.99
CA GLN A 5 13.90 0.99 9.64
C GLN A 5 13.89 -0.23 8.72
N MET A 6 13.59 -0.05 7.44
CA MET A 6 13.60 -1.12 6.44
C MET A 6 15.02 -1.67 6.22
N VAL A 7 16.03 -0.79 6.16
CA VAL A 7 17.45 -1.21 6.03
C VAL A 7 17.90 -2.00 7.26
N ILE A 8 17.56 -1.52 8.46
CA ILE A 8 17.87 -2.23 9.73
C ILE A 8 17.17 -3.61 9.73
N LEU A 9 15.89 -3.66 9.36
CA LEU A 9 15.14 -4.92 9.30
C LEU A 9 15.78 -5.91 8.32
N MET A 10 16.16 -5.44 7.11
CA MET A 10 16.85 -6.29 6.14
C MET A 10 18.19 -6.82 6.68
N GLY A 11 18.96 -5.96 7.37
CA GLY A 11 20.19 -6.38 8.03
C GLY A 11 19.96 -7.48 9.08
N ILE A 12 18.98 -7.29 9.94
CA ILE A 12 18.62 -8.27 10.99
C ILE A 12 18.12 -9.57 10.37
N ILE A 13 17.26 -9.50 9.37
CA ILE A 13 16.79 -10.67 8.63
C ILE A 13 17.99 -11.42 8.02
N SER A 14 18.91 -10.72 7.37
CA SER A 14 20.11 -11.32 6.79
C SER A 14 20.95 -12.06 7.83
N VAL A 15 21.16 -11.45 9.02
CA VAL A 15 21.90 -12.08 10.13
C VAL A 15 21.19 -13.32 10.67
N ILE A 16 19.87 -13.26 10.83
CA ILE A 16 19.09 -14.39 11.36
C ILE A 16 19.06 -15.56 10.36
N TYR A 17 18.90 -15.28 9.07
CA TYR A 17 18.83 -16.32 8.05
C TYR A 17 20.19 -16.92 7.68
N SER A 18 21.29 -16.19 7.86
CA SER A 18 22.65 -16.63 7.57
C SER A 18 23.59 -16.36 8.75
N PRO A 19 23.33 -16.96 9.92
CA PRO A 19 24.09 -16.72 11.14
C PRO A 19 25.54 -17.19 11.05
N LEU A 20 25.81 -18.27 10.34
CA LEU A 20 27.18 -18.78 10.15
C LEU A 20 28.03 -17.84 9.31
N THR A 21 27.44 -17.29 8.26
CA THR A 21 28.12 -16.32 7.41
C THR A 21 28.35 -14.99 8.14
N HIS A 22 27.34 -14.45 8.81
CA HIS A 22 27.39 -13.09 9.34
C HIS A 22 27.91 -12.99 10.78
N LEU A 23 27.55 -13.92 11.65
CA LEU A 23 28.00 -13.91 13.06
C LEU A 23 29.29 -14.71 13.25
N ALA A 24 29.32 -15.96 12.84
CA ALA A 24 30.49 -16.82 13.00
C ALA A 24 31.60 -16.56 11.96
N ARG A 25 31.27 -15.89 10.84
CA ARG A 25 32.21 -15.61 9.71
C ARG A 25 32.86 -16.88 9.18
N ILE A 26 32.12 -17.97 9.13
CA ILE A 26 32.57 -19.27 8.60
C ILE A 26 32.71 -19.13 7.08
N PRO A 27 33.80 -19.65 6.47
CA PRO A 27 33.98 -19.62 5.04
C PRO A 27 32.87 -20.37 4.29
N GLU A 28 32.45 -19.84 3.12
CA GLU A 28 31.40 -20.47 2.31
C GLU A 28 31.71 -21.92 1.90
N PRO A 29 32.93 -22.34 1.56
CA PRO A 29 33.23 -23.74 1.31
C PRO A 29 32.89 -24.66 2.50
N VAL A 30 33.15 -24.23 3.73
CA VAL A 30 32.85 -24.98 4.95
C VAL A 30 31.34 -25.09 5.17
N ILE A 31 30.61 -23.97 4.98
CA ILE A 31 29.16 -23.96 5.09
C ILE A 31 28.55 -24.89 4.03
N SER A 32 28.98 -24.77 2.78
CA SER A 32 28.48 -25.59 1.67
C SER A 32 28.74 -27.08 1.87
N ALA A 33 29.95 -27.46 2.35
CA ALA A 33 30.28 -28.84 2.69
C ALA A 33 29.38 -29.37 3.82
N SER A 34 29.18 -28.58 4.86
CA SER A 34 28.30 -28.91 6.00
C SER A 34 26.84 -29.08 5.58
N VAL A 35 26.33 -28.18 4.73
CA VAL A 35 24.97 -28.25 4.16
C VAL A 35 24.82 -29.54 3.34
N THR A 36 25.81 -29.85 2.50
CA THR A 36 25.80 -31.08 1.68
C THR A 36 25.82 -32.35 2.57
N ALA A 37 26.59 -32.33 3.65
CA ALA A 37 26.68 -33.42 4.60
C ALA A 37 25.35 -33.76 5.29
N VAL A 38 24.49 -32.76 5.54
CA VAL A 38 23.18 -32.96 6.17
C VAL A 38 22.03 -33.14 5.16
N THR A 39 22.31 -33.06 3.87
CA THR A 39 21.32 -33.21 2.81
C THR A 39 20.96 -34.69 2.63
N GLN A 40 19.66 -34.99 2.45
CA GLN A 40 19.22 -36.36 2.13
C GLN A 40 19.81 -36.78 0.79
N PRO A 41 20.44 -37.96 0.74
CA PRO A 41 20.98 -38.52 -0.50
C PRO A 41 19.83 -38.85 -1.47
N THR A 42 20.10 -38.70 -2.75
CA THR A 42 19.21 -39.13 -3.81
C THR A 42 19.61 -40.51 -4.27
N VAL A 43 18.70 -41.49 -4.20
CA VAL A 43 18.93 -42.88 -4.63
C VAL A 43 18.04 -43.16 -5.84
N LYS A 44 18.52 -43.90 -6.80
CA LYS A 44 17.70 -44.37 -7.94
C LYS A 44 16.85 -45.55 -7.52
N ASN A 45 15.53 -45.46 -7.78
CA ASN A 45 14.62 -46.58 -7.60
C ASN A 45 14.80 -47.62 -8.74
N ASP A 46 14.12 -48.75 -8.60
CA ASP A 46 14.14 -49.83 -9.60
C ASP A 46 13.69 -49.41 -11.01
N LYS A 47 13.04 -48.24 -11.13
CA LYS A 47 12.60 -47.64 -12.38
C LYS A 47 13.58 -46.61 -12.93
N GLY A 48 14.73 -46.39 -12.27
CA GLY A 48 15.74 -45.40 -12.66
C GLY A 48 15.39 -43.94 -12.33
N GLU A 49 14.32 -43.69 -11.57
CA GLU A 49 13.92 -42.38 -11.12
C GLU A 49 14.65 -42.00 -9.84
N ASP A 50 15.05 -40.73 -9.74
CA ASP A 50 15.71 -40.21 -8.54
C ASP A 50 14.70 -40.04 -7.41
N VAL A 51 14.83 -40.86 -6.36
CA VAL A 51 14.01 -40.83 -5.14
C VAL A 51 14.89 -40.46 -3.94
N LEU A 52 14.36 -39.62 -3.06
CA LEU A 52 15.05 -39.23 -1.84
C LEU A 52 15.07 -40.42 -0.85
N ASP A 53 16.26 -40.75 -0.38
CA ASP A 53 16.41 -41.67 0.73
C ASP A 53 16.06 -40.93 2.04
N SER A 54 14.86 -41.19 2.57
CA SER A 54 14.31 -40.53 3.75
C SER A 54 15.03 -40.95 5.03
N GLN A 55 16.14 -40.30 5.30
CA GLN A 55 16.86 -40.48 6.57
C GLN A 55 16.31 -39.48 7.62
N PRO A 56 15.93 -39.94 8.84
CA PRO A 56 15.24 -39.12 9.83
C PRO A 56 16.06 -37.94 10.34
N ASN A 57 17.38 -37.96 10.21
CA ASN A 57 18.30 -36.92 10.67
C ASN A 57 18.81 -36.03 9.54
N LYS A 58 18.42 -36.27 8.28
CA LYS A 58 18.84 -35.48 7.12
C LYS A 58 17.72 -34.58 6.64
N VAL A 59 18.08 -33.51 6.01
CA VAL A 59 17.14 -32.46 5.52
C VAL A 59 16.88 -32.67 4.03
N ASN A 60 15.64 -32.48 3.62
CA ASN A 60 15.29 -32.55 2.21
C ASN A 60 16.02 -31.45 1.41
N PRO A 61 16.63 -31.74 0.26
CA PRO A 61 17.32 -30.74 -0.58
C PRO A 61 16.48 -29.53 -0.89
N LYS A 62 15.15 -29.68 -1.03
CA LYS A 62 14.22 -28.56 -1.29
C LYS A 62 14.13 -27.56 -0.14
N ASP A 63 14.33 -28.04 1.11
CA ASP A 63 14.28 -27.21 2.31
C ASP A 63 15.62 -26.49 2.59
N LEU A 64 16.69 -26.91 1.91
CA LEU A 64 18.03 -26.33 2.00
C LEU A 64 18.33 -25.30 0.90
N THR A 65 17.31 -24.84 0.18
CA THR A 65 17.45 -23.83 -0.88
C THR A 65 17.33 -22.41 -0.32
N GLY A 66 18.09 -21.49 -0.90
CA GLY A 66 18.00 -20.06 -0.60
C GLY A 66 18.39 -19.69 0.83
N TYR A 67 17.57 -18.85 1.46
CA TYR A 67 17.88 -18.24 2.77
C TYR A 67 17.85 -19.22 3.95
N TYR A 68 17.17 -20.36 3.84
CA TYR A 68 16.97 -21.30 4.96
C TYR A 68 18.09 -22.33 5.14
N ARG A 69 19.06 -22.41 4.25
CA ARG A 69 20.07 -23.48 4.24
C ARG A 69 20.89 -23.55 5.52
N GLU A 70 21.40 -22.42 6.03
CA GLU A 70 22.19 -22.38 7.26
C GLU A 70 21.33 -22.73 8.49
N LEU A 71 20.11 -22.19 8.55
CA LEU A 71 19.16 -22.45 9.62
C LEU A 71 18.82 -23.94 9.72
N LYS A 72 18.43 -24.55 8.58
CA LYS A 72 18.05 -25.96 8.53
C LYS A 72 19.23 -26.88 8.84
N MET A 73 20.43 -26.52 8.39
CA MET A 73 21.65 -27.24 8.72
C MET A 73 21.94 -27.19 10.24
N LEU A 74 21.88 -26.01 10.86
CA LEU A 74 22.08 -25.84 12.29
C LEU A 74 21.08 -26.62 13.14
N MET A 75 19.83 -26.76 12.70
CA MET A 75 18.79 -27.49 13.42
C MET A 75 19.12 -28.99 13.54
N VAL A 76 19.84 -29.57 12.61
CA VAL A 76 20.19 -30.97 12.56
C VAL A 76 21.69 -31.25 12.82
N ALA A 77 22.46 -30.19 13.09
CA ALA A 77 23.91 -30.31 13.23
C ALA A 77 24.34 -31.29 14.32
N ASP A 78 23.66 -31.31 15.48
CA ASP A 78 23.93 -32.23 16.60
C ASP A 78 23.74 -33.69 16.25
N LYS A 79 22.86 -34.00 15.31
CA LYS A 79 22.55 -35.37 14.87
C LYS A 79 23.46 -35.83 13.72
N ASN A 80 24.23 -34.92 13.13
CA ASN A 80 25.09 -35.18 11.97
C ASN A 80 26.55 -34.75 12.20
N GLU A 81 27.01 -34.74 13.44
CA GLU A 81 28.37 -34.32 13.81
C GLU A 81 29.44 -34.99 12.96
N GLY A 82 29.42 -36.33 12.90
CA GLY A 82 30.42 -37.12 12.17
C GLY A 82 30.45 -36.77 10.67
N ASP A 83 29.28 -36.64 10.05
CA ASP A 83 29.16 -36.32 8.62
C ASP A 83 29.66 -34.90 8.32
N ILE A 84 29.30 -33.93 9.15
CA ILE A 84 29.76 -32.54 9.04
C ILE A 84 31.27 -32.44 9.18
N LYS A 85 31.83 -33.03 10.25
CA LYS A 85 33.29 -33.02 10.47
C LYS A 85 34.05 -33.72 9.36
N SER A 86 33.53 -34.86 8.87
CA SER A 86 34.11 -35.56 7.73
C SER A 86 34.11 -34.77 6.46
N ALA A 87 32.99 -34.07 6.15
CA ALA A 87 32.88 -33.22 4.99
C ALA A 87 33.84 -32.03 5.06
N ILE A 88 33.97 -31.38 6.23
CA ILE A 88 34.93 -30.28 6.44
C ILE A 88 36.38 -30.78 6.32
N ASN A 89 36.71 -31.94 6.85
CA ASN A 89 38.04 -32.53 6.72
C ASN A 89 38.42 -32.86 5.27
N GLY A 90 37.44 -33.11 4.41
CA GLY A 90 37.64 -33.32 2.98
C GLY A 90 38.01 -32.03 2.19
N LEU A 91 37.87 -30.85 2.80
CA LEU A 91 38.24 -29.56 2.18
C LEU A 91 39.76 -29.30 2.26
N SER A 92 40.28 -28.46 1.36
CA SER A 92 41.67 -28.01 1.41
C SER A 92 41.89 -27.07 2.62
N ASP A 93 43.18 -26.99 3.09
CA ASP A 93 43.53 -26.09 4.19
C ASP A 93 43.28 -24.62 3.85
N ALA A 94 43.40 -24.26 2.58
CA ALA A 94 43.06 -22.91 2.10
C ALA A 94 41.56 -22.61 2.29
N ASP A 95 40.69 -23.55 1.97
CA ASP A 95 39.21 -23.39 2.11
C ASP A 95 38.81 -23.34 3.59
N ARG A 96 39.53 -24.06 4.44
CA ARG A 96 39.34 -24.09 5.90
C ARG A 96 40.03 -22.91 6.62
N LYS A 97 40.78 -22.05 5.93
CA LYS A 97 41.58 -20.98 6.54
C LYS A 97 42.45 -21.46 7.69
N ASN A 98 43.05 -22.66 7.55
CA ASN A 98 43.92 -23.32 8.54
C ASN A 98 43.21 -23.63 9.87
N LYS A 99 41.88 -23.69 9.94
CA LYS A 99 41.13 -24.19 11.12
C LYS A 99 40.79 -25.66 10.99
N THR A 100 40.58 -26.31 12.10
CA THR A 100 40.17 -27.73 12.17
C THR A 100 38.66 -27.88 11.98
N ALA A 101 38.19 -29.07 11.61
CA ALA A 101 36.77 -29.36 11.54
C ALA A 101 36.08 -29.27 12.91
N ASP A 102 36.78 -29.60 13.97
CA ASP A 102 36.26 -29.49 15.33
C ASP A 102 36.03 -28.02 15.72
N GLU A 103 36.98 -27.14 15.41
CA GLU A 103 36.79 -25.70 15.69
C GLU A 103 35.59 -25.12 14.96
N TYR A 104 35.36 -25.47 13.70
CA TYR A 104 34.17 -25.00 12.97
C TYR A 104 32.88 -25.60 13.54
N TYR A 105 32.90 -26.86 13.88
CA TYR A 105 31.73 -27.52 14.46
C TYR A 105 31.35 -26.92 15.81
N GLU A 106 32.31 -26.64 16.69
CA GLU A 106 32.10 -25.93 17.96
C GLU A 106 31.53 -24.55 17.75
N GLN A 107 32.02 -23.79 16.74
CA GLN A 107 31.45 -22.51 16.39
C GLN A 107 29.99 -22.62 15.92
N MET A 108 29.65 -23.63 15.14
CA MET A 108 28.27 -23.91 14.72
C MET A 108 27.36 -24.21 15.90
N LEU A 109 27.83 -25.05 16.85
CA LEU A 109 27.08 -25.36 18.05
C LEU A 109 26.92 -24.15 18.96
N HIS A 110 27.95 -23.30 19.08
CA HIS A 110 27.86 -22.05 19.84
C HIS A 110 26.75 -21.15 19.30
N ILE A 111 26.75 -20.90 17.99
CA ILE A 111 25.70 -20.14 17.34
C ILE A 111 24.32 -20.75 17.58
N ARG A 112 24.20 -22.08 17.41
CA ARG A 112 22.91 -22.77 17.66
C ARG A 112 22.42 -22.58 19.10
N ASN A 113 23.33 -22.67 20.09
CA ASN A 113 23.01 -22.51 21.50
C ASN A 113 22.66 -21.05 21.85
N ASP A 114 23.31 -20.05 21.24
CA ASP A 114 22.99 -18.64 21.42
C ASP A 114 21.56 -18.30 20.96
N PHE A 115 21.04 -19.03 19.98
CA PHE A 115 19.66 -18.92 19.52
C PHE A 115 18.68 -19.83 20.28
N SER A 116 19.11 -20.50 21.36
CA SER A 116 18.22 -21.31 22.21
C SER A 116 17.27 -20.40 23.01
N PHE A 117 15.99 -20.79 23.11
CA PHE A 117 14.97 -20.01 23.81
C PHE A 117 13.96 -20.95 24.47
N PHE A 118 13.99 -21.02 25.80
CA PHE A 118 13.05 -21.81 26.63
C PHE A 118 12.80 -23.26 26.12
N GLY A 119 13.84 -23.95 25.69
CA GLY A 119 13.74 -25.34 25.19
C GLY A 119 13.40 -25.47 23.70
N GLY A 120 13.24 -24.36 22.99
CA GLY A 120 13.18 -24.28 21.52
C GLY A 120 14.37 -23.51 20.96
N THR A 121 14.39 -23.31 19.66
CA THR A 121 15.38 -22.45 19.00
C THR A 121 14.71 -21.34 18.20
N LEU A 122 15.24 -20.13 18.34
CA LEU A 122 14.78 -18.94 17.58
C LEU A 122 15.06 -19.05 16.07
N LEU A 123 15.81 -20.06 15.65
CA LEU A 123 16.06 -20.36 14.25
C LEU A 123 14.86 -21.06 13.57
N GLU A 124 13.95 -21.65 14.37
CA GLU A 124 12.75 -22.30 13.87
C GLU A 124 11.60 -21.31 13.65
N ASN A 125 10.73 -21.69 12.71
CA ASN A 125 9.48 -20.99 12.52
C ASN A 125 8.48 -21.45 13.60
N PRO A 126 7.69 -20.53 14.20
CA PRO A 126 6.63 -20.93 15.12
C PRO A 126 5.60 -21.88 14.49
N TRP A 127 5.27 -21.67 13.21
CA TRP A 127 4.40 -22.54 12.46
C TRP A 127 5.18 -23.70 11.86
N GLN A 128 4.96 -24.91 12.41
CA GLN A 128 5.61 -26.13 11.95
C GLN A 128 4.66 -27.04 11.16
N PRO A 129 5.19 -27.99 10.38
CA PRO A 129 4.38 -29.04 9.76
C PRO A 129 3.58 -29.82 10.84
N GLY A 130 2.24 -29.83 10.68
CA GLY A 130 1.31 -30.32 11.68
C GLY A 130 0.36 -29.24 12.22
N GLY A 131 0.63 -27.96 11.96
CA GLY A 131 -0.23 -26.82 12.28
C GLY A 131 -0.56 -26.75 13.78
N PHE A 132 -1.84 -26.69 14.13
CA PHE A 132 -2.29 -26.60 15.53
C PHE A 132 -1.96 -27.82 16.40
N LYS A 133 -1.53 -28.96 15.82
CA LYS A 133 -1.09 -30.12 16.58
C LYS A 133 0.36 -30.01 17.06
N SER A 134 1.12 -29.08 16.47
CA SER A 134 2.54 -28.84 16.75
C SER A 134 2.76 -27.52 17.51
N ILE A 135 1.84 -27.19 18.44
CA ILE A 135 1.99 -25.98 19.28
C ILE A 135 3.22 -26.15 20.17
N ASN A 136 4.15 -25.22 20.04
CA ASN A 136 5.38 -25.17 20.83
C ASN A 136 5.53 -23.81 21.51
N ILE A 137 6.53 -23.66 22.36
CA ILE A 137 6.80 -22.43 23.10
C ILE A 137 7.03 -21.21 22.18
N LEU A 138 7.48 -21.44 20.94
CA LEU A 138 7.72 -20.37 19.95
C LEU A 138 6.43 -19.66 19.52
N TRP A 139 5.26 -20.26 19.70
CA TRP A 139 3.96 -19.60 19.44
C TRP A 139 3.74 -18.38 20.34
N LEU A 140 4.41 -18.35 21.50
CA LEU A 140 4.35 -17.19 22.40
C LEU A 140 4.91 -15.92 21.72
N ILE A 141 5.91 -16.07 20.85
CA ILE A 141 6.59 -14.95 20.18
C ILE A 141 5.64 -14.19 19.26
N PRO A 142 4.95 -14.81 18.27
CA PRO A 142 3.95 -14.12 17.46
C PRO A 142 2.84 -13.48 18.28
N LEU A 143 2.34 -14.16 19.32
CA LEU A 143 1.27 -13.63 20.16
C LEU A 143 1.70 -12.39 20.95
N ILE A 144 2.88 -12.41 21.58
CA ILE A 144 3.44 -11.25 22.29
C ILE A 144 3.75 -10.13 21.29
N SER A 145 4.28 -10.45 20.10
CA SER A 145 4.54 -9.49 19.05
C SER A 145 3.26 -8.77 18.62
N ALA A 146 2.18 -9.51 18.37
CA ALA A 146 0.89 -8.92 18.03
C ALA A 146 0.32 -8.06 19.16
N LEU A 147 0.41 -8.54 20.41
CA LEU A 147 -0.05 -7.78 21.56
C LEU A 147 0.71 -6.46 21.73
N THR A 148 2.03 -6.49 21.61
CA THR A 148 2.87 -5.28 21.68
C THR A 148 2.61 -4.33 20.51
N ALA A 149 2.34 -4.84 19.30
CA ALA A 149 1.97 -4.04 18.13
C ALA A 149 0.63 -3.32 18.33
N VAL A 150 -0.39 -4.03 18.84
CA VAL A 150 -1.70 -3.44 19.17
C VAL A 150 -1.56 -2.39 20.27
N ALA A 151 -0.84 -2.69 21.34
CA ALA A 151 -0.58 -1.75 22.42
C ALA A 151 0.12 -0.47 21.93
N SER A 152 1.16 -0.62 21.08
CA SER A 152 1.88 0.49 20.46
C SER A 152 0.94 1.33 19.58
N SER A 153 0.08 0.69 18.80
CA SER A 153 -0.89 1.37 17.95
C SER A 153 -1.93 2.16 18.77
N ILE A 154 -2.46 1.59 19.85
CA ILE A 154 -3.40 2.26 20.74
C ILE A 154 -2.77 3.48 21.39
N ILE A 155 -1.53 3.34 21.89
CA ILE A 155 -0.78 4.45 22.50
C ILE A 155 -0.57 5.56 21.48
N SER A 156 -0.06 5.24 20.29
CA SER A 156 0.15 6.21 19.20
C SER A 156 -1.15 6.92 18.80
N MET A 157 -2.27 6.19 18.70
CA MET A 157 -3.57 6.79 18.38
C MET A 157 -4.06 7.74 19.46
N ARG A 158 -3.86 7.42 20.74
CA ARG A 158 -4.25 8.34 21.86
C ARG A 158 -3.50 9.66 21.77
N TYR A 159 -2.19 9.60 21.52
CA TYR A 159 -1.38 10.81 21.39
C TYR A 159 -1.71 11.60 20.11
N THR A 160 -1.93 10.93 18.98
CA THR A 160 -2.34 11.59 17.75
C THR A 160 -3.68 12.32 17.89
N LYS A 161 -4.66 11.71 18.59
CA LYS A 161 -5.94 12.38 18.89
C LYS A 161 -5.78 13.63 19.75
N GLN A 162 -4.81 13.67 20.66
CA GLN A 162 -4.52 14.86 21.46
C GLN A 162 -3.94 16.01 20.64
N LEU A 163 -3.28 15.72 19.52
CA LEU A 163 -2.67 16.70 18.62
C LEU A 163 -3.62 17.19 17.52
N THR A 164 -4.71 16.46 17.25
CA THR A 164 -5.67 16.81 16.19
C THR A 164 -6.61 17.93 16.66
N PRO A 165 -6.81 19.02 15.88
CA PRO A 165 -7.73 20.09 16.19
C PRO A 165 -9.16 19.60 16.38
N GLN A 166 -9.92 20.25 17.29
CA GLN A 166 -11.33 19.90 17.51
C GLN A 166 -12.16 20.25 16.26
N GLY A 167 -12.90 19.26 15.76
CA GLY A 167 -13.82 19.44 14.63
C GLY A 167 -13.20 19.26 13.23
N GLU A 168 -11.91 18.97 13.14
CA GLU A 168 -11.31 18.59 11.86
C GLU A 168 -11.68 17.13 11.55
N LYS A 169 -12.52 16.95 10.53
CA LYS A 169 -12.79 15.63 9.94
C LYS A 169 -11.70 15.34 8.92
N VAL A 170 -10.73 14.51 9.30
CA VAL A 170 -9.73 14.01 8.34
C VAL A 170 -10.41 12.98 7.44
N PRO A 171 -10.52 13.25 6.11
CA PRO A 171 -11.11 12.27 5.19
C PRO A 171 -10.36 10.94 5.27
N GLY A 172 -11.07 9.83 5.40
CA GLY A 172 -10.46 8.49 5.49
C GLY A 172 -9.96 8.08 6.87
N GLN A 173 -10.12 8.88 7.93
CA GLN A 173 -9.64 8.57 9.28
C GLN A 173 -10.23 7.26 9.83
N GLY A 174 -11.49 6.94 9.50
CA GLY A 174 -12.10 5.67 9.90
C GLY A 174 -11.42 4.46 9.24
N CYS A 175 -11.16 4.53 7.95
CA CYS A 175 -10.47 3.48 7.20
C CYS A 175 -9.00 3.35 7.65
N SER A 176 -8.30 4.47 7.84
CA SER A 176 -6.93 4.49 8.34
C SER A 176 -6.82 3.87 9.74
N ASN A 177 -7.76 4.19 10.64
CA ASN A 177 -7.80 3.59 11.98
C ASN A 177 -8.07 2.09 11.93
N PHE A 178 -8.95 1.62 11.05
CA PHE A 178 -9.22 0.19 10.86
C PHE A 178 -8.00 -0.54 10.29
N MET A 179 -7.32 0.03 9.31
CA MET A 179 -6.09 -0.56 8.77
C MET A 179 -4.99 -0.61 9.83
N MET A 180 -4.80 0.47 10.59
CA MET A 180 -3.72 0.59 11.57
C MET A 180 -3.95 -0.29 12.80
N LEU A 181 -5.19 -0.42 13.27
CA LEU A 181 -5.51 -1.17 14.49
C LEU A 181 -5.93 -2.62 14.23
N GLY A 182 -6.49 -2.92 13.06
CA GLY A 182 -7.00 -4.23 12.72
C GLY A 182 -6.14 -4.97 11.71
N LEU A 183 -6.08 -4.47 10.48
CA LEU A 183 -5.47 -5.20 9.38
C LEU A 183 -3.96 -5.36 9.51
N MET A 184 -3.24 -4.30 9.90
CA MET A 184 -1.77 -4.33 10.05
C MET A 184 -1.30 -5.32 11.13
N PRO A 185 -1.84 -5.31 12.36
CA PRO A 185 -1.47 -6.31 13.37
C PRO A 185 -1.80 -7.75 12.96
N MET A 186 -2.94 -7.98 12.28
CA MET A 186 -3.29 -9.32 11.78
C MET A 186 -2.32 -9.81 10.71
N PHE A 187 -1.96 -8.96 9.77
CA PHE A 187 -0.96 -9.28 8.75
C PHE A 187 0.42 -9.53 9.36
N SER A 188 0.83 -8.68 10.32
CA SER A 188 2.07 -8.86 11.08
C SER A 188 2.08 -10.17 11.87
N LEU A 189 0.96 -10.54 12.50
CA LEU A 189 0.80 -11.81 13.19
C LEU A 189 0.96 -13.00 12.24
N TYR A 190 0.32 -12.96 11.07
CA TYR A 190 0.45 -14.00 10.06
C TYR A 190 1.92 -14.20 9.64
N ILE A 191 2.62 -13.10 9.33
CA ILE A 191 4.03 -13.18 8.94
C ILE A 191 4.88 -13.73 10.10
N ALA A 192 4.61 -13.29 11.34
CA ALA A 192 5.36 -13.73 12.52
C ALA A 192 5.30 -15.24 12.78
N PHE A 193 4.28 -15.94 12.26
CA PHE A 193 4.22 -17.41 12.32
C PHE A 193 5.07 -18.10 11.27
N ILE A 194 5.36 -17.47 10.14
CA ILE A 194 6.08 -18.07 9.01
C ILE A 194 7.57 -17.73 9.01
N VAL A 195 7.98 -16.69 9.71
CA VAL A 195 9.40 -16.32 9.83
C VAL A 195 10.04 -16.96 11.07
N PRO A 196 11.37 -17.10 11.12
CA PRO A 196 12.07 -17.56 12.31
C PRO A 196 11.75 -16.74 13.55
N GLY A 197 11.67 -17.38 14.71
CA GLY A 197 11.31 -16.72 15.98
C GLY A 197 12.17 -15.51 16.34
N GLY A 198 13.43 -15.50 15.92
CA GLY A 198 14.33 -14.35 16.10
C GLY A 198 13.82 -13.05 15.47
N VAL A 199 13.17 -13.12 14.31
CA VAL A 199 12.52 -11.94 13.67
C VAL A 199 11.33 -11.45 14.51
N GLY A 200 10.57 -12.38 15.11
CA GLY A 200 9.47 -12.03 16.00
C GLY A 200 9.94 -11.29 17.26
N ILE A 201 11.07 -11.70 17.84
CA ILE A 201 11.69 -10.97 18.97
C ILE A 201 12.09 -9.55 18.56
N TYR A 202 12.72 -9.38 17.39
CA TYR A 202 13.02 -8.05 16.89
C TYR A 202 11.75 -7.17 16.79
N TRP A 203 10.62 -7.70 16.32
CA TRP A 203 9.37 -6.95 16.27
C TRP A 203 8.85 -6.55 17.65
N ILE A 204 8.95 -7.45 18.64
CA ILE A 204 8.60 -7.12 20.02
C ILE A 204 9.45 -5.93 20.52
N CYS A 205 10.77 -6.01 20.38
CA CYS A 205 11.70 -4.96 20.76
C CYS A 205 11.41 -3.65 20.03
N SER A 206 11.18 -3.71 18.71
CA SER A 206 10.86 -2.56 17.88
C SER A 206 9.57 -1.87 18.34
N ASN A 207 8.52 -2.62 18.67
CA ASN A 207 7.27 -2.07 19.20
C ASN A 207 7.47 -1.40 20.55
N ILE A 208 8.26 -2.00 21.45
CA ILE A 208 8.59 -1.42 22.74
C ILE A 208 9.34 -0.10 22.58
N ILE A 209 10.37 -0.09 21.70
CA ILE A 209 11.15 1.12 21.40
C ILE A 209 10.24 2.22 20.83
N ALA A 210 9.31 1.87 19.92
CA ALA A 210 8.36 2.82 19.36
C ALA A 210 7.45 3.45 20.42
N VAL A 211 7.00 2.67 21.40
CA VAL A 211 6.23 3.19 22.56
C VAL A 211 7.07 4.15 23.39
N VAL A 212 8.28 3.75 23.77
CA VAL A 212 9.21 4.60 24.54
C VAL A 212 9.48 5.90 23.78
N GLN A 213 9.79 5.82 22.49
CA GLN A 213 10.01 6.99 21.65
C GLN A 213 8.77 7.91 21.62
N THR A 214 7.57 7.35 21.49
CA THR A 214 6.32 8.11 21.49
C THR A 214 6.14 8.85 22.83
N ILE A 215 6.39 8.20 23.94
CA ILE A 215 6.27 8.81 25.28
C ILE A 215 7.31 9.93 25.45
N ILE A 216 8.56 9.69 25.06
CA ILE A 216 9.64 10.68 25.15
C ILE A 216 9.31 11.93 24.32
N LEU A 217 8.91 11.73 23.05
CA LEU A 217 8.55 12.84 22.17
C LEU A 217 7.40 13.67 22.71
N ASN A 218 6.38 13.02 23.26
CA ASN A 218 5.25 13.73 23.86
C ASN A 218 5.60 14.50 25.15
N ASN A 219 6.58 14.02 25.90
CA ASN A 219 7.07 14.75 27.09
C ASN A 219 7.96 15.94 26.72
N ILE A 220 8.77 15.82 25.65
CA ILE A 220 9.64 16.90 25.18
C ILE A 220 8.84 17.98 24.45
N TYR A 221 7.96 17.58 23.55
CA TYR A 221 7.11 18.49 22.76
C TYR A 221 5.79 18.69 23.53
N ASN A 222 5.59 19.90 24.09
CA ASN A 222 4.36 20.22 24.80
C ASN A 222 3.13 20.08 23.88
N PRO A 223 2.29 19.04 24.07
CA PRO A 223 1.17 18.76 23.18
C PRO A 223 0.16 19.90 23.11
N ALA A 224 -0.01 20.65 24.23
CA ALA A 224 -0.94 21.77 24.31
C ALA A 224 -0.54 22.93 23.39
N LYS A 225 0.76 23.25 23.28
CA LYS A 225 1.25 24.29 22.35
C LYS A 225 1.06 23.90 20.89
N ILE A 226 1.42 22.65 20.55
CA ILE A 226 1.28 22.12 19.17
C ILE A 226 -0.19 22.10 18.77
N ARG A 227 -1.07 21.69 19.68
CA ARG A 227 -2.52 21.70 19.46
C ARG A 227 -3.06 23.11 19.25
N ALA A 228 -2.67 24.07 20.07
CA ALA A 228 -3.09 25.46 19.93
C ALA A 228 -2.64 26.06 18.58
N GLN A 229 -1.43 25.73 18.11
CA GLN A 229 -0.96 26.14 16.79
C GLN A 229 -1.76 25.47 15.66
N ALA A 230 -2.02 24.17 15.76
CA ALA A 230 -2.81 23.44 14.79
C ALA A 230 -4.27 23.93 14.73
N GLU A 231 -4.87 24.26 15.88
CA GLU A 231 -6.22 24.86 15.95
C GLU A 231 -6.27 26.24 15.29
N ALA A 232 -5.26 27.09 15.54
CA ALA A 232 -5.16 28.40 14.89
C ALA A 232 -5.02 28.28 13.37
N GLU A 233 -4.14 27.38 12.87
CA GLU A 233 -4.01 27.12 11.44
C GLU A 233 -5.30 26.57 10.82
N TYR A 234 -5.98 25.68 11.52
CA TYR A 234 -7.24 25.10 11.04
C TYR A 234 -8.34 26.17 10.90
N GLU A 235 -8.47 27.04 11.91
CA GLU A 235 -9.41 28.16 11.85
C GLU A 235 -9.07 29.13 10.71
N GLU A 236 -7.79 29.45 10.50
CA GLU A 236 -7.36 30.29 9.41
C GLU A 236 -7.68 29.68 8.03
N ARG A 237 -7.37 28.39 7.85
CA ARG A 237 -7.75 27.67 6.63
C ARG A 237 -9.26 27.64 6.40
N ARG A 238 -10.04 27.49 7.47
CA ARG A 238 -11.50 27.52 7.41
C ARG A 238 -12.02 28.89 6.99
N LYS A 239 -11.45 29.98 7.54
CA LYS A 239 -11.78 31.36 7.17
C LYS A 239 -11.44 31.62 5.71
N ARG A 240 -10.23 31.27 5.25
CA ARG A 240 -9.82 31.40 3.84
C ARG A 240 -10.77 30.64 2.88
N LYS A 241 -11.08 29.38 3.18
CA LYS A 241 -12.06 28.61 2.37
C LYS A 241 -13.45 29.25 2.33
N ALA A 242 -13.90 29.84 3.44
CA ALA A 242 -15.18 30.52 3.49
C ALA A 242 -15.17 31.82 2.66
N GLU A 243 -14.08 32.58 2.69
CA GLU A 243 -13.88 33.78 1.89
C GLU A 243 -13.79 33.45 0.40
N ASP A 244 -13.02 32.43 0.03
CA ASP A 244 -12.92 31.97 -1.37
C ASP A 244 -14.28 31.55 -1.92
N LYS A 245 -15.07 30.83 -1.10
CA LYS A 245 -16.43 30.44 -1.46
C LYS A 245 -17.37 31.64 -1.63
N LYS A 246 -17.21 32.69 -0.81
CA LYS A 246 -17.95 33.94 -0.98
C LYS A 246 -17.54 34.67 -2.26
N ARG A 247 -16.23 34.84 -2.49
CA ARG A 247 -15.69 35.47 -3.70
C ARG A 247 -16.17 34.74 -4.98
N LEU A 248 -16.17 33.42 -4.96
CA LEU A 248 -16.63 32.61 -6.09
C LEU A 248 -18.14 32.81 -6.34
N LYS A 249 -18.96 32.91 -5.29
CA LYS A 249 -20.40 33.22 -5.42
C LYS A 249 -20.63 34.62 -5.97
N GLU A 250 -19.90 35.59 -5.45
CA GLU A 250 -20.00 36.99 -5.92
C GLU A 250 -19.55 37.13 -7.39
N ALA A 251 -18.47 36.42 -7.78
CA ALA A 251 -18.04 36.38 -9.17
C ALA A 251 -19.12 35.80 -10.10
N ARG A 252 -19.73 34.68 -9.73
CA ARG A 252 -20.83 34.08 -10.49
C ARG A 252 -22.06 35.00 -10.60
N LEU A 253 -22.40 35.69 -9.51
CA LEU A 253 -23.52 36.64 -9.55
C LEU A 253 -23.22 37.81 -10.49
N ARG A 254 -21.99 38.33 -10.51
CA ARG A 254 -21.57 39.40 -11.44
C ARG A 254 -21.61 38.94 -12.89
N GLU A 255 -21.09 37.73 -13.17
CA GLU A 255 -21.17 37.14 -14.52
C GLU A 255 -22.63 36.97 -14.97
N GLU A 256 -23.50 36.53 -14.09
CA GLU A 256 -24.93 36.39 -14.39
C GLU A 256 -25.62 37.75 -14.63
N GLU A 257 -25.29 38.77 -13.84
CA GLU A 257 -25.80 40.13 -14.05
C GLU A 257 -25.29 40.75 -15.34
N GLU A 258 -24.01 40.55 -15.69
CA GLU A 258 -23.44 41.02 -16.96
C GLU A 258 -24.09 40.31 -18.15
N ALA A 259 -24.29 38.99 -18.08
CA ALA A 259 -24.97 38.23 -19.11
C ALA A 259 -26.44 38.69 -19.28
N ARG A 260 -27.13 38.99 -18.18
CA ARG A 260 -28.49 39.57 -18.24
C ARG A 260 -28.54 40.96 -18.86
N ARG A 261 -27.53 41.82 -18.59
CA ARG A 261 -27.43 43.15 -19.23
C ARG A 261 -27.19 43.01 -20.72
N GLN A 262 -26.23 42.18 -21.12
CA GLN A 262 -25.96 41.93 -22.54
C GLN A 262 -27.17 41.35 -23.26
N ALA A 263 -27.87 40.40 -22.67
CA ALA A 263 -29.09 39.83 -23.25
C ALA A 263 -30.22 40.88 -23.39
N LYS A 264 -30.35 41.86 -22.47
CA LYS A 264 -31.30 42.97 -22.58
C LYS A 264 -30.92 43.94 -23.68
N GLU A 265 -29.65 44.33 -23.77
CA GLU A 265 -29.13 45.22 -24.83
C GLU A 265 -29.33 44.58 -26.20
N GLU A 266 -29.02 43.29 -26.36
CA GLU A 266 -29.29 42.59 -27.62
C GLU A 266 -30.78 42.49 -27.96
N ALA A 267 -31.65 42.31 -26.94
CA ALA A 267 -33.09 42.31 -27.16
C ALA A 267 -33.62 43.67 -27.61
N GLU A 268 -33.16 44.75 -26.97
CA GLU A 268 -33.52 46.13 -27.35
C GLU A 268 -33.01 46.49 -28.75
N GLU A 269 -31.77 46.07 -29.10
CA GLU A 269 -31.21 46.27 -30.43
C GLU A 269 -32.02 45.55 -31.51
N LYS A 270 -32.39 44.28 -31.26
CA LYS A 270 -33.26 43.51 -32.13
C LYS A 270 -34.64 44.12 -32.28
N GLU A 271 -35.19 44.70 -31.21
CA GLU A 271 -36.49 45.41 -31.25
C GLU A 271 -36.39 46.71 -32.05
N ARG A 272 -35.33 47.52 -31.87
CA ARG A 272 -35.05 48.71 -32.67
C ARG A 272 -34.90 48.36 -34.16
N ALA A 273 -34.12 47.33 -34.47
CA ALA A 273 -33.95 46.85 -35.84
C ALA A 273 -35.28 46.41 -36.47
N ARG A 274 -36.17 45.75 -35.69
CA ARG A 274 -37.53 45.40 -36.14
C ARG A 274 -38.41 46.63 -36.39
N LEU A 275 -38.36 47.61 -35.51
CA LEU A 275 -39.11 48.86 -35.66
C LEU A 275 -38.63 49.67 -36.87
N GLU A 276 -37.32 49.73 -37.09
CA GLU A 276 -36.73 50.39 -38.27
C GLU A 276 -37.12 49.68 -39.58
N ALA A 277 -37.06 48.36 -39.60
CA ALA A 277 -37.48 47.56 -40.74
C ALA A 277 -38.99 47.72 -41.03
N ALA A 278 -39.82 47.77 -39.96
CA ALA A 278 -41.26 48.08 -40.12
C ALA A 278 -41.54 49.50 -40.58
N ALA A 279 -40.75 50.49 -40.16
CA ALA A 279 -40.84 51.88 -40.63
C ALA A 279 -40.40 52.02 -42.10
N ALA A 280 -39.32 51.32 -42.49
CA ALA A 280 -38.87 51.28 -43.87
C ALA A 280 -39.88 50.58 -44.80
N ALA A 281 -40.64 49.60 -44.31
CA ALA A 281 -41.73 48.95 -45.06
C ALA A 281 -42.97 49.86 -45.25
N LYS A 282 -43.13 50.90 -44.43
CA LYS A 282 -44.26 51.90 -44.52
C LYS A 282 -43.99 53.11 -45.42
N LYS A 283 -42.82 53.27 -46.02
CA LYS A 283 -42.57 54.30 -47.01
C LYS A 283 -43.36 53.96 -48.27
N PRO A 284 -44.16 54.95 -48.85
CA PRO A 284 -44.95 54.70 -50.05
C PRO A 284 -44.03 54.35 -51.21
N VAL A 285 -44.16 53.17 -51.77
CA VAL A 285 -43.48 52.84 -53.03
C VAL A 285 -44.24 53.48 -54.17
N GLU A 286 -43.62 54.40 -54.86
CA GLU A 286 -44.16 54.92 -56.14
C GLU A 286 -44.44 53.75 -57.10
N PRO A 287 -45.54 53.73 -57.81
CA PRO A 287 -45.95 52.63 -58.67
C PRO A 287 -45.01 52.47 -59.86
N SER A 288 -44.18 51.49 -59.84
CA SER A 288 -43.34 51.06 -60.98
C SER A 288 -44.21 50.53 -62.11
N LYS A 289 -44.14 51.16 -63.26
CA LYS A 289 -44.88 50.86 -64.50
C LYS A 289 -44.36 49.62 -65.24
N ASN A 290 -43.95 48.54 -64.54
CA ASN A 290 -43.43 47.33 -65.21
C ASN A 290 -44.23 46.10 -64.80
N PRO A 291 -45.09 45.54 -65.68
CA PRO A 291 -46.00 44.46 -65.33
C PRO A 291 -45.35 43.10 -65.03
N ASN A 292 -44.09 42.93 -65.33
CA ASN A 292 -43.37 41.66 -65.04
C ASN A 292 -42.78 41.50 -63.60
N LYS A 293 -42.83 42.57 -62.80
CA LYS A 293 -42.35 42.57 -61.43
C LYS A 293 -43.45 42.24 -60.42
N ILE A 294 -44.74 42.29 -60.82
CA ILE A 294 -45.89 42.02 -59.95
C ILE A 294 -46.05 40.50 -59.77
N LYS A 295 -45.89 39.72 -60.83
CA LYS A 295 -46.00 38.23 -60.75
C LYS A 295 -44.94 37.58 -59.91
N LYS A 296 -43.74 38.20 -59.71
CA LYS A 296 -42.65 37.62 -58.89
C LYS A 296 -42.77 37.94 -57.41
N ARG A 297 -43.67 38.98 -57.07
CA ARG A 297 -43.93 39.30 -55.66
C ARG A 297 -45.07 38.52 -55.06
N GLU A 298 -46.04 38.11 -55.81
CA GLU A 298 -47.18 37.26 -55.36
C GLU A 298 -46.69 35.80 -55.12
N ALA A 299 -45.73 35.32 -55.92
CA ALA A 299 -45.15 33.98 -55.73
C ALA A 299 -44.19 33.89 -54.51
N ALA A 300 -43.70 35.03 -53.99
CA ALA A 300 -42.86 35.05 -52.80
C ALA A 300 -43.66 35.25 -51.48
N ALA A 301 -44.89 35.78 -51.58
CA ALA A 301 -45.76 35.99 -50.39
C ALA A 301 -46.50 34.72 -49.94
N SER A 302 -46.63 33.69 -50.79
CA SER A 302 -47.38 32.47 -50.46
C SER A 302 -46.53 31.35 -49.81
N LYS A 303 -45.30 31.66 -49.46
CA LYS A 303 -44.38 30.65 -48.85
C LYS A 303 -44.00 30.93 -47.40
N THR A 304 -44.61 31.87 -46.70
CA THR A 304 -44.26 32.25 -45.34
C THR A 304 -45.45 32.22 -44.38
N GLU A 305 -46.22 31.14 -44.41
CA GLU A 305 -47.20 30.81 -43.35
C GLU A 305 -47.17 29.33 -43.09
N GLU A 306 -46.18 28.89 -42.35
CA GLU A 306 -46.24 27.69 -41.53
C GLU A 306 -45.49 27.99 -40.22
N THR A 307 -46.29 28.26 -39.20
CA THR A 307 -45.88 28.38 -37.81
C THR A 307 -45.68 26.99 -37.21
N PRO A 308 -44.56 26.67 -36.55
CA PRO A 308 -44.52 25.53 -35.65
C PRO A 308 -45.04 25.93 -34.26
N LYS A 309 -45.98 25.17 -33.78
CA LYS A 309 -46.49 25.18 -32.41
C LYS A 309 -45.33 24.98 -31.41
N LYS A 310 -45.29 25.85 -30.40
CA LYS A 310 -44.59 25.58 -29.14
C LYS A 310 -45.35 24.55 -28.32
N GLU A 311 -44.73 23.50 -27.96
CA GLU A 311 -45.02 22.74 -26.77
C GLU A 311 -44.07 23.18 -25.66
N ASP A 312 -44.66 23.66 -24.56
CA ASP A 312 -43.98 23.96 -23.30
C ASP A 312 -43.73 22.64 -22.56
N GLU A 313 -42.52 22.22 -22.42
CA GLU A 313 -42.10 21.29 -21.37
C GLU A 313 -40.94 21.90 -20.55
N ALA A 314 -41.24 22.09 -19.26
CA ALA A 314 -40.29 22.49 -18.25
C ALA A 314 -39.25 21.36 -17.98
N PRO A 315 -37.97 21.66 -17.79
CA PRO A 315 -37.05 20.63 -17.41
C PRO A 315 -37.11 20.36 -15.89
N GLU A 316 -37.46 19.14 -15.51
CA GLU A 316 -37.26 18.59 -14.19
C GLU A 316 -35.75 18.56 -13.85
N GLU A 317 -35.41 19.13 -12.72
CA GLU A 317 -34.11 18.98 -12.07
C GLU A 317 -33.89 17.51 -11.69
N LYS A 318 -32.93 16.84 -12.33
CA LYS A 318 -32.33 15.60 -11.83
C LYS A 318 -31.09 15.92 -11.02
N PRO A 319 -30.83 15.20 -9.89
CA PRO A 319 -29.66 15.43 -9.05
C PRO A 319 -28.37 14.99 -9.76
N ASP A 320 -27.33 15.79 -9.55
CA ASP A 320 -25.96 15.66 -10.03
C ASP A 320 -25.32 14.36 -9.54
N ASP A 321 -25.26 13.35 -10.38
CA ASP A 321 -24.44 12.17 -10.19
C ASP A 321 -23.02 12.46 -10.70
N GLY A 322 -22.09 12.45 -9.75
CA GLY A 322 -20.67 12.76 -9.94
C GLY A 322 -20.05 12.06 -11.15
N HIS A 323 -19.57 12.86 -12.06
CA HIS A 323 -18.82 12.44 -13.24
C HIS A 323 -17.46 11.87 -12.83
N LEU A 324 -17.32 10.55 -12.86
CA LEU A 324 -16.02 9.83 -12.80
C LEU A 324 -15.27 10.02 -14.14
N PRO A 325 -13.94 10.24 -14.10
CA PRO A 325 -13.13 10.32 -15.31
C PRO A 325 -13.15 8.99 -16.08
N LYS A 326 -13.19 9.08 -17.41
CA LYS A 326 -13.30 7.93 -18.35
C LYS A 326 -12.08 6.98 -18.42
N ASP A 327 -11.05 7.20 -17.59
CA ASP A 327 -9.81 6.42 -17.62
C ASP A 327 -9.87 5.11 -16.80
N PHE A 328 -11.05 4.74 -16.27
CA PHE A 328 -11.22 3.54 -15.42
C PHE A 328 -11.79 2.32 -16.14
N GLU A 329 -12.28 2.46 -17.38
CA GLU A 329 -12.84 1.32 -18.16
C GLU A 329 -11.75 0.52 -18.90
N ASP A 330 -10.63 1.13 -19.25
CA ASP A 330 -9.53 0.46 -19.97
C ASP A 330 -8.68 -0.51 -19.13
N LEU A 331 -8.86 -0.55 -17.82
CA LEU A 331 -8.13 -1.46 -16.91
C LEU A 331 -8.87 -2.76 -16.60
N LYS A 332 -10.16 -2.88 -16.94
CA LYS A 332 -10.95 -4.11 -16.70
C LYS A 332 -10.85 -5.14 -17.83
N GLU A 333 -10.41 -4.74 -19.02
CA GLU A 333 -10.36 -5.63 -20.18
C GLU A 333 -9.04 -6.43 -20.32
N LYS A 334 -8.08 -6.22 -19.38
CA LYS A 334 -6.76 -6.90 -19.38
C LYS A 334 -6.56 -7.95 -18.29
N SER A 335 -7.58 -8.30 -17.53
CA SER A 335 -7.45 -9.32 -16.47
C SER A 335 -8.53 -10.40 -16.57
N ASP A 336 -8.67 -11.02 -17.72
CA ASP A 336 -9.44 -12.25 -17.88
C ASP A 336 -8.47 -13.40 -18.18
N PRO A 337 -8.21 -14.34 -17.22
CA PRO A 337 -7.22 -15.41 -17.41
C PRO A 337 -7.76 -16.67 -18.08
N ASP A 338 -8.97 -16.66 -18.64
CA ASP A 338 -9.56 -17.83 -19.30
C ASP A 338 -9.70 -17.62 -20.83
N ARG A 339 -8.54 -17.55 -21.51
CA ARG A 339 -8.46 -17.81 -22.96
C ARG A 339 -7.09 -18.40 -23.30
N GLU A 340 -6.99 -19.67 -23.21
CA GLU A 340 -6.30 -20.75 -23.92
C GLU A 340 -5.97 -21.90 -22.98
#